data_96c4db51a91e652ad19d1f3c1f05dd7a
#
_entry.id   96c4db51a91e652ad19d1f3c1f05dd7a
#
_cell.length_a   1.000
_cell.length_b   1.000
_cell.length_c   1.000
_cell.angle_alpha   90.00
_cell.angle_beta   90.00
_cell.angle_gamma   90.00
#
_symmetry.space_group_name_H-M   'P 1'
#
loop_
_entity.id
_entity.type
_entity.pdbx_description
1 polymer ?
#
loop_
_entity_poly.entity_id
_entity_poly.type
_entity_poly.pdbx_seq_one_letter_code
_entity_poly.pdbx_strand_id
1 'polypeptide(L)'
;MKDPRISRLADLLVNYSVAVQPGDWVWITGHIVAEPLISEVLRAVLQAGGNPQILMGSDDTGEYKLKYASDEQLKWISPTTRMLYKEVDVLISLRAAENTRHMSGIDSKKQQLASQARQELMQTYMERSAAGDLRWTLTQFPCPA
;
A
#
# COMPACT_ATOMS: atom_id res chain seq x y z
N MET A 1 3.58 -0.72 -25.30
CA MET A 1 2.16 -1.09 -25.45
C MET A 1 1.60 -1.55 -24.11
N LYS A 2 0.48 -1.01 -23.71
CA LYS A 2 -0.12 -1.38 -22.42
C LYS A 2 -0.88 -2.70 -22.55
N ASP A 3 -0.68 -3.59 -21.58
CA ASP A 3 -1.41 -4.86 -21.52
C ASP A 3 -2.87 -4.57 -21.12
N PRO A 4 -3.86 -4.94 -21.96
CA PRO A 4 -5.27 -4.66 -21.64
C PRO A 4 -5.77 -5.41 -20.41
N ARG A 5 -5.09 -6.49 -19.97
CA ARG A 5 -5.45 -7.20 -18.75
C ARG A 5 -5.17 -6.35 -17.52
N ILE A 6 -4.09 -5.56 -17.54
CA ILE A 6 -3.74 -4.64 -16.45
C ILE A 6 -4.79 -3.54 -16.33
N SER A 7 -5.20 -2.97 -17.48
CA SER A 7 -6.24 -1.94 -17.51
C SER A 7 -7.58 -2.46 -16.95
N ARG A 8 -7.97 -3.67 -17.36
CA ARG A 8 -9.20 -4.30 -16.86
C ARG A 8 -9.13 -4.61 -15.36
N LEU A 9 -7.98 -5.06 -14.87
CA LEU A 9 -7.80 -5.30 -13.45
C LEU A 9 -7.93 -4.00 -12.67
N ALA A 10 -7.32 -2.93 -13.15
CA ALA A 10 -7.44 -1.62 -12.51
C ALA A 10 -8.90 -1.17 -12.43
N ASP A 11 -9.64 -1.30 -13.51
CA ASP A 11 -11.07 -0.94 -13.53
C ASP A 11 -11.87 -1.78 -12.55
N LEU A 12 -11.57 -3.08 -12.45
CA LEU A 12 -12.24 -3.98 -11.51
C LEU A 12 -11.98 -3.56 -10.05
N LEU A 13 -10.72 -3.27 -9.71
CA LEU A 13 -10.35 -2.87 -8.36
C LEU A 13 -11.03 -1.56 -7.96
N VAL A 14 -10.99 -0.57 -8.84
CA VAL A 14 -11.47 0.78 -8.55
C VAL A 14 -13.00 0.86 -8.56
N ASN A 15 -13.64 0.29 -9.57
CA ASN A 15 -15.08 0.49 -9.77
C ASN A 15 -15.93 -0.57 -9.09
N TYR A 16 -15.38 -1.76 -8.85
CA TYR A 16 -16.12 -2.87 -8.27
C TYR A 16 -15.66 -3.20 -6.86
N SER A 17 -14.35 -3.48 -6.66
CA SER A 17 -13.84 -3.95 -5.36
C SER A 17 -14.01 -2.91 -4.27
N VAL A 18 -13.61 -1.66 -4.53
CA VAL A 18 -13.71 -0.58 -3.54
C VAL A 18 -14.73 0.49 -3.91
N ALA A 19 -15.29 0.43 -5.10
CA ALA A 19 -16.35 1.31 -5.59
C ALA A 19 -16.06 2.79 -5.28
N VAL A 20 -14.95 3.30 -5.84
CA VAL A 20 -14.53 4.69 -5.63
C VAL A 20 -15.65 5.64 -6.04
N GLN A 21 -15.95 6.59 -5.17
CA GLN A 21 -16.96 7.62 -5.39
C GLN A 21 -16.29 8.98 -5.63
N PRO A 22 -16.98 9.90 -6.35
CA PRO A 22 -16.46 11.26 -6.50
C PRO A 22 -16.15 11.89 -5.14
N GLY A 23 -14.96 12.49 -5.03
CA GLY A 23 -14.50 13.13 -3.82
C GLY A 23 -13.78 12.21 -2.83
N ASP A 24 -13.78 10.90 -3.05
CA ASP A 24 -13.04 9.98 -2.18
C ASP A 24 -11.54 10.30 -2.19
N TRP A 25 -10.91 10.27 -1.02
CA TRP A 25 -9.47 10.30 -0.91
C TRP A 25 -8.96 8.87 -1.00
N VAL A 26 -8.21 8.55 -2.05
CA VAL A 26 -7.77 7.19 -2.37
C VAL A 26 -6.26 7.08 -2.20
N TRP A 27 -5.84 6.23 -1.29
CA TRP A 27 -4.43 5.93 -1.07
C TRP A 27 -4.06 4.69 -1.88
N ILE A 28 -3.18 4.87 -2.86
CA ILE A 28 -2.64 3.79 -3.69
C ILE A 28 -1.23 3.53 -3.19
N THR A 29 -0.97 2.34 -2.69
CA THR A 29 0.35 1.96 -2.19
C THR A 29 0.81 0.66 -2.85
N GLY A 30 2.12 0.50 -3.02
CA GLY A 30 2.62 -0.71 -3.63
C GLY A 30 4.11 -0.69 -3.91
N HIS A 31 4.56 -1.81 -4.46
CA HIS A 31 5.93 -2.00 -4.88
C HIS A 31 6.18 -1.33 -6.24
N ILE A 32 7.36 -0.74 -6.43
CA ILE A 32 7.67 -0.04 -7.69
C ILE A 32 7.58 -0.94 -8.92
N VAL A 33 7.81 -2.24 -8.76
CA VAL A 33 7.66 -3.22 -9.84
C VAL A 33 6.22 -3.27 -10.37
N ALA A 34 5.24 -2.91 -9.55
CA ALA A 34 3.84 -2.88 -9.95
C ALA A 34 3.45 -1.55 -10.62
N GLU A 35 4.41 -0.70 -10.99
CA GLU A 35 4.14 0.61 -11.60
C GLU A 35 3.13 0.55 -12.75
N PRO A 36 3.20 -0.41 -13.70
CA PRO A 36 2.20 -0.45 -14.77
C PRO A 36 0.76 -0.55 -14.26
N LEU A 37 0.53 -1.32 -13.19
CA LEU A 37 -0.78 -1.41 -12.57
C LEU A 37 -1.11 -0.17 -11.75
N ILE A 38 -0.14 0.38 -11.02
CA ILE A 38 -0.31 1.60 -10.24
C ILE A 38 -0.78 2.75 -11.14
N SER A 39 -0.16 2.91 -12.30
CA SER A 39 -0.54 3.95 -13.27
C SER A 39 -1.98 3.76 -13.77
N GLU A 40 -2.39 2.53 -14.06
CA GLU A 40 -3.74 2.25 -14.53
C GLU A 40 -4.78 2.41 -13.41
N VAL A 41 -4.42 2.08 -12.17
CA VAL A 41 -5.29 2.34 -11.01
C VAL A 41 -5.45 3.85 -10.82
N LEU A 42 -4.37 4.62 -10.94
CA LEU A 42 -4.43 6.08 -10.87
C LEU A 42 -5.42 6.63 -11.90
N ARG A 43 -5.32 6.17 -13.15
CA ARG A 43 -6.23 6.57 -14.22
C ARG A 43 -7.69 6.27 -13.84
N ALA A 44 -7.94 5.05 -13.39
CA ALA A 44 -9.30 4.60 -13.04
C ALA A 44 -9.88 5.40 -11.88
N VAL A 45 -9.07 5.72 -10.86
CA VAL A 45 -9.49 6.54 -9.73
C VAL A 45 -9.88 7.94 -10.19
N LEU A 46 -9.06 8.56 -11.05
CA LEU A 46 -9.35 9.90 -11.58
C LEU A 46 -10.64 9.88 -12.41
N GLN A 47 -10.85 8.86 -13.22
CA GLN A 47 -12.06 8.74 -14.03
C GLN A 47 -13.31 8.53 -13.16
N ALA A 48 -13.16 7.92 -11.99
CA ALA A 48 -14.25 7.74 -11.03
C ALA A 48 -14.49 9.00 -10.18
N GLY A 49 -13.67 10.03 -10.32
CA GLY A 49 -13.81 11.28 -9.56
C GLY A 49 -13.10 11.28 -8.22
N GLY A 50 -12.30 10.27 -7.92
CA GLY A 50 -11.53 10.20 -6.68
C GLY A 50 -10.27 11.06 -6.74
N ASN A 51 -9.71 11.31 -5.57
CA ASN A 51 -8.47 12.08 -5.39
C ASN A 51 -7.38 11.11 -4.95
N PRO A 52 -6.47 10.71 -5.86
CA PRO A 52 -5.48 9.69 -5.56
C PRO A 52 -4.22 10.25 -4.93
N GLN A 53 -3.63 9.47 -4.05
CA GLN A 53 -2.30 9.71 -3.50
C GLN A 53 -1.51 8.40 -3.58
N ILE A 54 -0.30 8.46 -4.14
CA ILE A 54 0.52 7.28 -4.40
C ILE A 54 1.70 7.26 -3.46
N LEU A 55 1.95 6.11 -2.81
CA LEU A 55 3.19 5.81 -2.11
C LEU A 55 3.75 4.50 -2.65
N MET A 56 4.96 4.56 -3.17
CA MET A 56 5.65 3.39 -3.71
C MET A 56 6.92 3.11 -2.92
N GLY A 57 7.26 1.83 -2.80
CA GLY A 57 8.51 1.40 -2.19
C GLY A 57 9.15 0.29 -2.98
N SER A 58 10.32 -0.15 -2.53
CA SER A 58 11.04 -1.27 -3.13
C SER A 58 11.53 -2.20 -2.05
N ASP A 59 11.99 -3.39 -2.45
CA ASP A 59 12.61 -4.33 -1.52
C ASP A 59 13.85 -3.71 -0.88
N ASP A 60 14.66 -2.97 -1.66
CA ASP A 60 15.87 -2.33 -1.17
C ASP A 60 15.57 -1.28 -0.09
N THR A 61 14.56 -0.44 -0.30
CA THR A 61 14.22 0.60 0.69
C THR A 61 13.71 -0.02 1.98
N GLY A 62 12.94 -1.09 1.90
CA GLY A 62 12.47 -1.82 3.07
C GLY A 62 13.60 -2.50 3.82
N GLU A 63 14.50 -3.15 3.10
CA GLU A 63 15.67 -3.81 3.67
C GLU A 63 16.61 -2.80 4.34
N TYR A 64 16.91 -1.69 3.68
CA TYR A 64 17.80 -0.66 4.21
C TYR A 64 17.23 -0.04 5.48
N LYS A 65 15.94 0.19 5.53
CA LYS A 65 15.29 0.72 6.72
C LYS A 65 15.50 -0.21 7.93
N LEU A 66 15.27 -1.51 7.74
CA LEU A 66 15.45 -2.47 8.82
C LEU A 66 16.93 -2.64 9.20
N LYS A 67 17.82 -2.56 8.22
CA LYS A 67 19.26 -2.79 8.42
C LYS A 67 19.94 -1.61 9.10
N TYR A 68 19.60 -0.39 8.76
CA TYR A 68 20.32 0.82 9.19
C TYR A 68 19.57 1.67 10.22
N ALA A 69 18.29 1.47 10.43
CA ALA A 69 17.53 2.25 11.41
C ALA A 69 17.89 1.85 12.84
N SER A 70 17.91 2.83 13.72
CA SER A 70 18.02 2.58 15.16
C SER A 70 16.69 2.03 15.69
N ASP A 71 16.72 1.50 16.91
CA ASP A 71 15.50 1.03 17.58
C ASP A 71 14.44 2.13 17.67
N GLU A 72 14.87 3.34 17.97
CA GLU A 72 13.95 4.49 18.05
C GLU A 72 13.35 4.83 16.69
N GLN A 73 14.14 4.76 15.64
CA GLN A 73 13.64 5.00 14.28
C GLN A 73 12.66 3.92 13.83
N LEU A 74 12.87 2.69 14.26
CA LEU A 74 11.94 1.58 13.92
C LEU A 74 10.61 1.72 14.64
N LYS A 75 10.59 2.35 15.82
CA LYS A 75 9.37 2.61 16.57
C LYS A 75 8.61 3.84 16.07
N TRP A 76 9.29 4.71 15.35
CA TRP A 76 8.70 5.98 14.92
C TRP A 76 7.73 5.75 13.75
N ILE A 77 6.58 6.39 13.85
CA ILE A 77 5.57 6.36 12.80
C ILE A 77 5.44 7.76 12.22
N SER A 78 5.55 7.86 10.90
CA SER A 78 5.39 9.14 10.20
C SER A 78 4.00 9.72 10.47
N PRO A 79 3.91 11.02 10.81
CA PRO A 79 2.60 11.68 10.92
C PRO A 79 1.75 11.56 9.66
N THR A 80 2.39 11.57 8.50
CA THR A 80 1.70 11.37 7.21
C THR A 80 1.03 10.00 7.16
N THR A 81 1.75 8.96 7.57
CA THR A 81 1.20 7.60 7.58
C THR A 81 0.01 7.48 8.53
N ARG A 82 0.13 8.08 9.73
CA ARG A 82 -1.00 8.11 10.67
C ARG A 82 -2.22 8.79 10.08
N MET A 83 -2.01 9.93 9.43
CA MET A 83 -3.08 10.68 8.79
C MET A 83 -3.77 9.85 7.72
N LEU A 84 -3.00 9.16 6.88
CA LEU A 84 -3.56 8.30 5.83
C LEU A 84 -4.46 7.23 6.42
N TYR A 85 -3.99 6.49 7.43
CA TYR A 85 -4.81 5.45 8.06
C TYR A 85 -6.07 5.99 8.73
N LYS A 86 -6.02 7.23 9.25
CA LYS A 86 -7.15 7.85 9.94
C LYS A 86 -8.15 8.51 9.02
N GLU A 87 -7.74 8.98 7.83
CA GLU A 87 -8.55 9.91 7.06
C GLU A 87 -8.89 9.46 5.65
N VAL A 88 -8.11 8.58 5.00
CA VAL A 88 -8.45 8.17 3.63
C VAL A 88 -9.77 7.39 3.61
N ASP A 89 -10.48 7.51 2.52
CA ASP A 89 -11.74 6.78 2.30
C ASP A 89 -11.48 5.40 1.72
N VAL A 90 -10.41 5.26 0.94
CA VAL A 90 -10.10 4.04 0.19
C VAL A 90 -8.60 3.76 0.25
N LEU A 91 -8.25 2.50 0.44
CA LEU A 91 -6.86 2.02 0.38
C LEU A 91 -6.76 0.91 -0.66
N ILE A 92 -5.92 1.10 -1.64
CA ILE A 92 -5.63 0.09 -2.67
C ILE A 92 -4.16 -0.31 -2.54
N SER A 93 -3.92 -1.57 -2.15
CA SER A 93 -2.57 -2.10 -1.95
C SER A 93 -2.20 -3.02 -3.11
N LEU A 94 -1.13 -2.67 -3.81
CA LEU A 94 -0.65 -3.39 -5.00
C LEU A 94 0.71 -3.99 -4.67
N ARG A 95 0.71 -5.23 -4.22
CA ARG A 95 1.92 -5.91 -3.76
C ARG A 95 2.65 -6.59 -4.90
N ALA A 96 3.97 -6.57 -4.81
CA ALA A 96 4.87 -7.32 -5.67
C ALA A 96 6.20 -7.47 -4.94
N ALA A 97 6.96 -8.50 -5.27
CA ALA A 97 8.29 -8.69 -4.72
C ALA A 97 9.14 -9.41 -5.75
N GLU A 98 10.30 -8.85 -6.06
CA GLU A 98 11.25 -9.49 -6.97
C GLU A 98 12.14 -10.48 -6.26
N ASN A 99 12.42 -10.25 -4.97
CA ASN A 99 13.30 -11.09 -4.16
C ASN A 99 12.58 -11.48 -2.88
N THR A 100 12.14 -12.73 -2.81
CA THR A 100 11.41 -13.25 -1.67
C THR A 100 12.31 -13.53 -0.45
N ARG A 101 13.63 -13.43 -0.60
CA ARG A 101 14.62 -13.71 0.46
C ARG A 101 15.34 -12.47 0.95
N HIS A 102 14.94 -11.29 0.52
CA HIS A 102 15.67 -10.05 0.87
C HIS A 102 15.70 -9.76 2.38
N MET A 103 14.75 -10.30 3.13
CA MET A 103 14.68 -10.11 4.58
C MET A 103 15.42 -11.17 5.40
N SER A 104 16.00 -12.19 4.77
CA SER A 104 16.58 -13.33 5.49
C SER A 104 17.81 -12.97 6.32
N GLY A 105 18.53 -11.90 5.99
CA GLY A 105 19.70 -11.42 6.73
C GLY A 105 19.39 -10.37 7.79
N ILE A 106 18.12 -10.03 8.03
CA ILE A 106 17.74 -8.98 8.96
C ILE A 106 17.53 -9.56 10.36
N ASP A 107 18.05 -8.85 11.38
CA ASP A 107 17.85 -9.21 12.78
C ASP A 107 16.36 -9.32 13.10
N SER A 108 15.97 -10.45 13.65
CA SER A 108 14.56 -10.72 14.01
C SER A 108 14.03 -9.74 15.05
N LYS A 109 14.88 -9.23 15.94
CA LYS A 109 14.49 -8.22 16.93
C LYS A 109 14.09 -6.92 16.25
N LYS A 110 14.81 -6.50 15.22
CA LYS A 110 14.48 -5.29 14.46
C LYS A 110 13.15 -5.44 13.72
N GLN A 111 12.92 -6.60 13.11
CA GLN A 111 11.64 -6.91 12.47
C GLN A 111 10.49 -6.86 13.46
N GLN A 112 10.71 -7.36 14.68
CA GLN A 112 9.73 -7.36 15.75
C GLN A 112 9.40 -5.94 16.20
N LEU A 113 10.41 -5.07 16.39
CA LEU A 113 10.21 -3.66 16.73
C LEU A 113 9.39 -2.92 15.68
N ALA A 114 9.72 -3.11 14.41
CA ALA A 114 8.98 -2.49 13.31
C ALA A 114 7.53 -2.99 13.26
N SER A 115 7.33 -4.28 13.50
CA SER A 115 5.99 -4.88 13.53
C SER A 115 5.16 -4.33 14.68
N GLN A 116 5.74 -4.20 15.88
CA GLN A 116 5.06 -3.63 17.04
C GLN A 116 4.64 -2.18 16.79
N ALA A 117 5.50 -1.38 16.14
CA ALA A 117 5.17 0.00 15.79
C ALA A 117 3.95 0.08 14.88
N ARG A 118 3.78 -0.90 14.00
CA ARG A 118 2.66 -0.93 13.05
C ARG A 118 1.34 -1.38 13.67
N GLN A 119 1.33 -1.94 14.88
CA GLN A 119 0.11 -2.43 15.52
C GLN A 119 -0.93 -1.32 15.69
N GLU A 120 -0.50 -0.11 16.07
CA GLU A 120 -1.39 1.04 16.20
C GLU A 120 -2.10 1.34 14.88
N LEU A 121 -1.36 1.32 13.78
CA LEU A 121 -1.91 1.57 12.44
C LEU A 121 -2.89 0.47 12.03
N MET A 122 -2.56 -0.77 12.31
CA MET A 122 -3.43 -1.91 12.01
C MET A 122 -4.72 -1.85 12.81
N GLN A 123 -4.67 -1.42 14.05
CA GLN A 123 -5.87 -1.26 14.88
C GLN A 123 -6.81 -0.22 14.27
N THR A 124 -6.27 0.95 13.89
CA THR A 124 -7.05 2.00 13.23
C THR A 124 -7.66 1.49 11.92
N TYR A 125 -6.87 0.77 11.13
CA TYR A 125 -7.31 0.17 9.89
C TYR A 125 -8.50 -0.78 10.10
N MET A 126 -8.38 -1.69 11.06
CA MET A 126 -9.42 -2.68 11.34
C MET A 126 -10.69 -2.03 11.87
N GLU A 127 -10.56 -1.07 12.76
CA GLU A 127 -11.71 -0.35 13.33
C GLU A 127 -12.47 0.42 12.23
N ARG A 128 -11.76 1.14 11.38
CA ARG A 128 -12.38 1.92 10.31
C ARG A 128 -12.99 1.02 9.23
N SER A 129 -12.34 -0.09 8.92
CA SER A 129 -12.88 -1.09 7.98
C SER A 129 -14.19 -1.70 8.51
N ALA A 130 -14.20 -2.08 9.78
CA ALA A 130 -15.39 -2.66 10.42
C ALA A 130 -16.54 -1.66 10.48
N ALA A 131 -16.24 -0.38 10.67
CA ALA A 131 -17.24 0.68 10.71
C ALA A 131 -17.74 1.08 9.31
N GLY A 132 -17.11 0.61 8.25
CA GLY A 132 -17.45 0.99 6.87
C GLY A 132 -16.88 2.34 6.43
N ASP A 133 -16.01 2.95 7.24
CA ASP A 133 -15.40 4.25 6.93
C ASP A 133 -14.21 4.13 5.98
N LEU A 134 -13.61 2.95 5.92
CA LEU A 134 -12.47 2.66 5.04
C LEU A 134 -12.79 1.44 4.17
N ARG A 135 -12.81 1.64 2.85
CA ARG A 135 -12.92 0.54 1.90
C ARG A 135 -11.53 0.21 1.40
N TRP A 136 -11.20 -1.07 1.28
CA TRP A 136 -9.86 -1.48 0.91
C TRP A 136 -9.86 -2.70 0.00
N THR A 137 -8.80 -2.83 -0.78
CA THR A 137 -8.51 -4.01 -1.57
C THR A 137 -7.01 -4.25 -1.65
N LEU A 138 -6.65 -5.49 -1.80
CA LEU A 138 -5.26 -5.93 -1.91
C LEU A 138 -5.13 -6.85 -3.11
N THR A 139 -4.13 -6.59 -3.96
CA THR A 139 -3.84 -7.50 -5.06
C THR A 139 -2.34 -7.72 -5.19
N GLN A 140 -1.97 -8.86 -5.75
CA GLN A 140 -0.59 -9.23 -6.04
C GLN A 140 -0.33 -9.00 -7.52
N PHE A 141 0.64 -8.13 -7.83
CA PHE A 141 1.07 -7.93 -9.22
C PHE A 141 2.02 -9.05 -9.62
N PRO A 142 1.74 -9.77 -10.74
CA PRO A 142 2.62 -10.83 -11.19
C PRO A 142 3.99 -10.28 -11.58
N CYS A 143 5.06 -10.88 -11.04
CA CYS A 143 6.42 -10.51 -11.37
C CYS A 143 7.32 -11.75 -11.26
N PRO A 144 8.47 -11.74 -11.93
CA PRO A 144 9.47 -12.81 -11.73
C PRO A 144 9.95 -12.79 -10.29
N ALA A 145 9.96 -13.96 -9.65
CA ALA A 145 10.41 -14.10 -8.26
C ALA A 145 11.79 -14.76 -8.19
#